data_498769cebab708972de6d7f96a5e7336
#
_entry.id   498769cebab708972de6d7f96a5e7336
#
_cell.length_a   1.000
_cell.length_b   1.000
_cell.length_c   1.000
_cell.angle_alpha   90.00
_cell.angle_beta   90.00
_cell.angle_gamma   90.00
#
_symmetry.space_group_name_H-M   'P 1'
#
loop_
_entity.id
_entity.type
_entity.pdbx_description
1 polymer ?
#
loop_
_entity_poly.entity_id
_entity_poly.type
_entity_poly.pdbx_seq_one_letter_code
_entity_poly.pdbx_strand_id
1 'polypeptide(L)'
;MKTTKRNKKDLIDIDIIDLNGSSKDGGKKKSAEKKAASAKKTAGGRRTASRAKASGTKASARKAAAGKSAKGRQGSAGASASGGESAAPVRRKGNREFAVITYFFLALFICLSGYFVYFLQFKSEDFINNPYNARLATLSDTVIRGRILSADGQVLARTDVAEDGTETRVYPYGPMFAHAVGYNVNGMAGVELDGNFNLLRSNAFVLERLVNEITGQKNQGDDLVTTLNYNLQETAYDGMGSYDGAVVALEPSTGKILAMVSKPDFNPNSIAKDWDSLISGDSSELVNRATQGLYPPGSTFKIVTALAYMREHPDYANYTFDCTGTYNAGGYTIHCTGNEAHGHQTFLEAFANSCNCAFSDMGLSLNVSEYGDVAEDLLFNHSLPTSLGNVNASSFALTEQTSPAEIMQTSIGQGTTLTTPMHMAMIVSAIANGGELMEPYIIDHSMNNQQQLVKQYDSQSYGNILSASEASALQELMRAVVTEGTGTSLQSDRYTVYGKTGTAEYTSDKDNTHSWFVGYATDASGKEIAVAVIMEGAGYGSRHAVPLAKKMFDVYFQ
;
A
#
# COMPACT_ATOMS: atom_id res chain seq x y z
N MET A 1 -41.08 19.43 -21.03
CA MET A 1 -39.98 19.96 -21.83
C MET A 1 -39.58 21.32 -21.25
N LYS A 2 -38.62 21.34 -20.38
CA LYS A 2 -37.81 22.53 -20.04
C LYS A 2 -36.46 21.99 -19.56
N THR A 3 -35.48 22.06 -20.45
CA THR A 3 -34.08 21.75 -20.23
C THR A 3 -33.47 22.84 -19.37
N THR A 4 -33.04 22.49 -18.16
CA THR A 4 -32.24 23.37 -17.31
C THR A 4 -30.76 22.99 -17.48
N LYS A 5 -29.99 23.87 -18.10
CA LYS A 5 -28.53 23.79 -18.22
C LYS A 5 -27.93 23.93 -16.81
N ARG A 6 -27.22 22.91 -16.35
CA ARG A 6 -26.38 22.97 -15.14
C ARG A 6 -25.10 23.77 -15.44
N ASN A 7 -24.83 24.74 -14.60
CA ASN A 7 -23.57 25.51 -14.61
C ASN A 7 -22.42 24.65 -14.06
N LYS A 8 -21.38 24.48 -14.86
CA LYS A 8 -20.08 23.89 -14.55
C LYS A 8 -19.22 24.92 -13.82
N LYS A 9 -19.30 25.04 -12.52
CA LYS A 9 -18.37 25.91 -11.75
C LYS A 9 -18.44 25.65 -10.25
N ASP A 10 -18.20 24.45 -9.77
CA ASP A 10 -17.86 24.20 -8.37
C ASP A 10 -17.17 22.82 -8.26
N LEU A 11 -16.09 22.65 -9.03
CA LEU A 11 -15.12 21.57 -8.80
C LEU A 11 -13.94 22.21 -8.05
N ILE A 12 -13.66 21.69 -6.88
CA ILE A 12 -12.48 22.01 -6.10
C ILE A 12 -11.28 21.48 -6.92
N ASP A 13 -10.40 22.41 -7.35
CA ASP A 13 -9.12 22.09 -7.93
C ASP A 13 -8.29 21.28 -6.91
N ILE A 14 -8.14 20.01 -7.15
CA ILE A 14 -7.14 19.18 -6.46
C ILE A 14 -5.82 19.45 -7.17
N ASP A 15 -5.00 20.31 -6.60
CA ASP A 15 -3.63 20.54 -7.04
C ASP A 15 -2.86 19.23 -6.96
N ILE A 16 -2.45 18.71 -8.13
CA ILE A 16 -1.47 17.63 -8.25
C ILE A 16 -0.14 18.18 -7.74
N ILE A 17 0.27 17.75 -6.55
CA ILE A 17 1.58 18.09 -5.99
C ILE A 17 2.65 17.38 -6.81
N ASP A 18 3.39 18.17 -7.57
CA ASP A 18 4.57 17.77 -8.34
C ASP A 18 5.71 17.39 -7.38
N LEU A 19 6.13 16.14 -7.40
CA LEU A 19 7.16 15.54 -6.53
C LEU A 19 8.61 15.96 -6.88
N ASN A 20 8.83 17.22 -7.28
CA ASN A 20 10.18 17.77 -7.40
C ASN A 20 10.34 19.00 -6.49
N GLY A 21 10.85 18.75 -5.30
CA GLY A 21 11.11 19.78 -4.30
C GLY A 21 12.03 20.88 -4.77
N SER A 22 11.51 22.09 -4.86
CA SER A 22 12.28 23.30 -4.62
C SER A 22 11.34 24.44 -4.24
N SER A 23 11.38 24.81 -2.98
CA SER A 23 10.75 25.99 -2.42
C SER A 23 11.26 27.26 -3.09
N LYS A 24 10.36 28.15 -3.56
CA LYS A 24 10.63 29.57 -3.73
C LYS A 24 9.49 30.43 -3.23
N ASP A 25 9.86 31.21 -2.28
CA ASP A 25 9.14 32.23 -1.54
C ASP A 25 8.41 33.24 -2.42
N GLY A 26 7.21 33.65 -2.00
CA GLY A 26 6.37 34.59 -2.69
C GLY A 26 6.61 36.05 -2.29
N GLY A 27 6.72 36.90 -3.28
CA GLY A 27 6.69 38.37 -3.12
C GLY A 27 5.79 39.01 -4.15
N LYS A 28 4.65 39.52 -3.70
CA LYS A 28 3.77 40.40 -4.47
C LYS A 28 4.47 41.71 -4.86
N LYS A 29 4.38 42.15 -6.14
CA LYS A 29 4.07 43.54 -6.50
C LYS A 29 3.65 43.73 -7.97
N LYS A 30 2.78 44.69 -8.15
CA LYS A 30 1.96 45.11 -9.29
C LYS A 30 2.70 45.65 -10.52
N SER A 31 2.11 45.39 -11.65
CA SER A 31 1.85 46.27 -12.84
C SER A 31 2.97 47.04 -13.53
N ALA A 32 3.17 46.81 -14.82
CA ALA A 32 2.86 47.79 -15.87
C ALA A 32 3.43 47.34 -17.25
N GLU A 33 2.62 47.58 -18.27
CA GLU A 33 2.88 47.40 -19.71
C GLU A 33 4.14 48.11 -20.23
N LYS A 34 4.82 47.55 -21.23
CA LYS A 34 4.92 48.08 -22.60
C LYS A 34 6.02 47.40 -23.45
N LYS A 35 5.57 46.92 -24.58
CA LYS A 35 6.08 47.01 -25.95
C LYS A 35 7.60 46.91 -26.27
N ALA A 36 7.83 45.93 -27.11
CA ALA A 36 8.41 46.01 -28.46
C ALA A 36 9.93 46.00 -28.68
N ALA A 37 10.27 45.16 -29.62
CA ALA A 37 11.21 45.27 -30.72
C ALA A 37 12.68 44.80 -30.57
N SER A 38 12.94 43.70 -31.24
CA SER A 38 13.81 43.59 -32.43
C SER A 38 15.31 43.81 -32.28
N ALA A 39 15.98 42.82 -32.87
CA ALA A 39 17.24 42.88 -33.65
C ALA A 39 18.39 42.11 -33.00
N LYS A 40 18.72 40.98 -33.56
CA LYS A 40 19.68 40.66 -34.64
C LYS A 40 21.17 40.95 -34.38
N LYS A 41 21.91 39.85 -34.64
CA LYS A 41 23.32 39.81 -35.11
C LYS A 41 24.41 39.93 -34.03
N THR A 42 25.49 39.23 -34.06
CA THR A 42 26.29 38.39 -34.94
C THR A 42 27.59 38.02 -34.24
N ALA A 43 28.05 36.81 -34.47
CA ALA A 43 29.41 36.46 -34.90
C ALA A 43 30.61 36.56 -33.97
N GLY A 44 31.33 35.48 -33.97
CA GLY A 44 32.76 35.37 -34.02
C GLY A 44 33.43 35.09 -32.67
N GLY A 45 34.22 34.11 -32.48
CA GLY A 45 35.10 33.39 -33.33
C GLY A 45 36.29 32.88 -32.53
N ARG A 46 36.79 31.77 -33.02
CA ARG A 46 38.19 31.27 -32.93
C ARG A 46 38.67 30.66 -31.61
N ARG A 47 38.80 29.34 -31.61
CA ARG A 47 40.06 28.56 -31.94
C ARG A 47 41.24 28.83 -31.01
N THR A 48 41.64 27.77 -30.29
CA THR A 48 42.97 27.18 -30.57
C THR A 48 43.04 25.77 -29.95
N ALA A 49 43.53 24.88 -30.77
CA ALA A 49 43.90 23.51 -30.53
C ALA A 49 45.37 23.42 -30.15
N SER A 50 45.75 22.41 -29.39
CA SER A 50 47.06 21.72 -29.48
C SER A 50 46.92 20.42 -28.70
N ARG A 51 46.82 19.30 -29.34
CA ARG A 51 47.84 18.46 -29.99
C ARG A 51 48.98 18.06 -29.06
N ALA A 52 48.97 16.85 -28.76
CA ALA A 52 49.73 15.64 -29.09
C ALA A 52 50.62 15.22 -27.91
N LYS A 53 50.94 14.00 -27.65
CA LYS A 53 51.39 12.90 -28.51
C LYS A 53 51.36 11.58 -27.77
N ALA A 54 51.08 10.54 -28.51
CA ALA A 54 51.20 9.13 -28.17
C ALA A 54 52.66 8.65 -28.25
N SER A 55 52.99 7.64 -27.49
CA SER A 55 53.92 6.54 -27.83
C SER A 55 53.68 5.45 -26.81
N GLY A 56 53.32 4.28 -27.10
CA GLY A 56 53.69 3.30 -28.11
C GLY A 56 54.89 2.49 -27.67
N THR A 57 54.72 1.30 -27.24
CA THR A 57 55.40 0.07 -27.73
C THR A 57 55.24 -1.09 -26.74
N LYS A 58 54.56 -2.12 -27.14
CA LYS A 58 54.95 -3.47 -27.62
C LYS A 58 55.38 -4.46 -26.54
N ALA A 59 54.53 -5.36 -26.33
CA ALA A 59 54.56 -6.82 -26.36
C ALA A 59 55.94 -7.53 -26.44
N SER A 60 56.10 -8.52 -25.58
CA SER A 60 56.77 -9.76 -25.97
C SER A 60 56.33 -10.92 -25.05
N ALA A 61 55.76 -11.89 -25.65
CA ALA A 61 55.48 -13.22 -25.12
C ALA A 61 56.68 -14.13 -25.32
N ARG A 62 56.88 -15.09 -24.40
CA ARG A 62 57.47 -16.46 -24.65
C ARG A 62 57.38 -17.23 -23.35
N LYS A 63 56.57 -18.23 -23.29
CA LYS A 63 56.61 -19.63 -23.66
C LYS A 63 57.71 -20.47 -22.97
N ALA A 64 57.20 -21.37 -22.09
CA ALA A 64 57.46 -22.82 -21.97
C ALA A 64 58.89 -23.30 -21.68
N ALA A 65 59.10 -24.16 -20.75
CA ALA A 65 58.90 -25.57 -20.86
C ALA A 65 59.39 -26.34 -19.62
N ALA A 66 58.62 -27.31 -19.26
CA ALA A 66 58.83 -28.57 -18.64
C ALA A 66 60.26 -29.16 -18.60
N GLY A 67 60.53 -29.85 -17.51
CA GLY A 67 61.70 -30.76 -17.43
C GLY A 67 61.74 -31.52 -16.12
N LYS A 68 61.47 -32.76 -16.24
CA LYS A 68 61.37 -33.86 -15.27
C LYS A 68 62.67 -34.23 -14.57
N SER A 69 62.54 -34.77 -13.34
CA SER A 69 63.08 -36.05 -12.85
C SER A 69 64.59 -36.23 -12.63
N ALA A 70 65.05 -36.57 -11.45
CA ALA A 70 65.33 -37.92 -11.03
C ALA A 70 66.25 -37.99 -9.81
N LYS A 71 65.86 -38.81 -8.89
CA LYS A 71 66.55 -39.80 -8.05
C LYS A 71 68.08 -39.78 -7.94
N GLY A 72 68.53 -39.83 -6.67
CA GLY A 72 69.46 -40.88 -6.37
C GLY A 72 70.56 -40.57 -5.35
N ARG A 73 70.48 -41.28 -4.23
CA ARG A 73 71.49 -42.03 -3.45
C ARG A 73 72.50 -41.34 -2.50
N GLN A 74 72.26 -41.62 -1.23
CA GLN A 74 73.12 -42.25 -0.22
C GLN A 74 74.65 -42.06 -0.30
N GLY A 75 75.18 -41.72 0.87
CA GLY A 75 76.58 -41.97 1.26
C GLY A 75 76.99 -41.18 2.48
N SER A 76 77.03 -41.81 3.50
CA SER A 76 77.55 -42.04 4.81
C SER A 76 78.75 -41.20 5.26
N ALA A 77 78.69 -40.87 6.55
CA ALA A 77 79.67 -40.90 7.62
C ALA A 77 80.85 -39.88 7.61
N GLY A 78 81.00 -39.23 8.72
CA GLY A 78 82.22 -38.57 9.16
C GLY A 78 81.99 -37.55 10.28
N ALA A 79 82.21 -38.01 11.49
CA ALA A 79 82.17 -37.20 12.70
C ALA A 79 83.31 -36.17 12.75
N SER A 80 83.05 -34.98 13.28
CA SER A 80 83.96 -34.37 14.31
C SER A 80 83.33 -33.08 14.84
N ALA A 81 83.40 -32.97 16.15
CA ALA A 81 82.91 -31.91 17.02
C ALA A 81 83.60 -30.56 16.77
N SER A 82 82.93 -29.48 16.98
CA SER A 82 83.16 -28.46 18.00
C SER A 82 82.49 -27.12 17.66
N GLY A 83 81.96 -26.45 18.65
CA GLY A 83 81.65 -25.02 18.58
C GLY A 83 80.21 -24.68 18.70
N GLY A 84 79.68 -24.66 19.92
CA GLY A 84 78.40 -24.12 20.16
C GLY A 84 78.37 -22.61 19.95
N GLU A 85 77.46 -22.17 19.13
CA GLU A 85 76.91 -20.84 19.23
C GLU A 85 75.40 -20.93 19.24
N SER A 86 74.84 -20.65 20.41
CA SER A 86 73.43 -20.59 20.69
C SER A 86 72.84 -19.43 19.84
N ALA A 87 72.22 -19.78 18.74
CA ALA A 87 71.39 -18.85 17.99
C ALA A 87 70.11 -18.53 18.80
N ALA A 88 70.04 -17.36 19.38
CA ALA A 88 68.86 -16.82 20.01
C ALA A 88 67.66 -16.88 19.05
N PRO A 89 66.46 -17.23 19.51
CA PRO A 89 65.27 -17.23 18.68
C PRO A 89 65.00 -15.85 18.17
N VAL A 90 65.07 -15.65 16.86
CA VAL A 90 64.61 -14.39 16.22
C VAL A 90 63.12 -14.23 16.53
N ARG A 91 62.84 -13.39 17.52
CA ARG A 91 61.49 -12.87 17.76
C ARG A 91 61.07 -12.12 16.49
N ARG A 92 60.27 -12.78 15.62
CA ARG A 92 59.52 -12.12 14.57
C ARG A 92 58.64 -11.07 15.25
N LYS A 93 59.02 -9.79 15.20
CA LYS A 93 58.15 -8.68 15.51
C LYS A 93 56.93 -8.85 14.57
N GLY A 94 55.82 -9.34 15.09
CA GLY A 94 54.58 -9.37 14.34
C GLY A 94 54.30 -7.94 13.87
N ASN A 95 54.20 -7.75 12.57
CA ASN A 95 53.84 -6.46 11.98
C ASN A 95 52.42 -6.10 12.43
N ARG A 96 52.30 -5.44 13.58
CA ARG A 96 51.02 -4.97 14.13
C ARG A 96 50.27 -4.12 13.11
N GLU A 97 50.97 -3.38 12.28
CA GLU A 97 50.42 -2.53 11.23
C GLU A 97 49.71 -3.36 10.16
N PHE A 98 50.34 -4.45 9.70
CA PHE A 98 49.69 -5.37 8.75
C PHE A 98 48.47 -6.10 9.37
N ALA A 99 48.56 -6.47 10.62
CA ALA A 99 47.43 -7.09 11.31
C ALA A 99 46.24 -6.11 11.41
N VAL A 100 46.49 -4.84 11.75
CA VAL A 100 45.43 -3.81 11.82
C VAL A 100 44.78 -3.61 10.44
N ILE A 101 45.59 -3.50 9.38
CA ILE A 101 45.09 -3.36 8.01
C ILE A 101 44.28 -4.60 7.61
N THR A 102 44.76 -5.80 7.92
CA THR A 102 44.03 -7.04 7.62
C THR A 102 42.70 -7.10 8.33
N TYR A 103 42.66 -6.78 9.63
CA TYR A 103 41.37 -6.78 10.37
C TYR A 103 40.44 -5.68 9.89
N PHE A 104 40.96 -4.53 9.48
CA PHE A 104 40.14 -3.47 8.87
C PHE A 104 39.47 -3.93 7.58
N PHE A 105 40.22 -4.54 6.65
CA PHE A 105 39.62 -5.08 5.43
C PHE A 105 38.70 -6.26 5.69
N LEU A 106 39.02 -7.11 6.68
CA LEU A 106 38.12 -8.19 7.08
C LEU A 106 36.79 -7.65 7.63
N ALA A 107 36.82 -6.64 8.49
CA ALA A 107 35.64 -5.98 9.01
C ALA A 107 34.81 -5.33 7.88
N LEU A 108 35.47 -4.64 6.95
CA LEU A 108 34.82 -4.04 5.78
C LEU A 108 34.16 -5.11 4.89
N PHE A 109 34.81 -6.25 4.68
CA PHE A 109 34.24 -7.37 3.93
C PHE A 109 33.02 -7.98 4.64
N ILE A 110 33.08 -8.14 5.97
CA ILE A 110 31.95 -8.62 6.77
C ILE A 110 30.77 -7.64 6.68
N CYS A 111 31.04 -6.34 6.80
CA CYS A 111 30.00 -5.31 6.66
C CYS A 111 29.37 -5.33 5.26
N LEU A 112 30.20 -5.46 4.20
CA LEU A 112 29.71 -5.54 2.82
C LEU A 112 28.89 -6.81 2.60
N SER A 113 29.33 -7.94 3.12
CA SER A 113 28.60 -9.21 3.04
C SER A 113 27.27 -9.14 3.81
N GLY A 114 27.28 -8.54 5.00
CA GLY A 114 26.07 -8.30 5.78
C GLY A 114 25.08 -7.37 5.05
N TYR A 115 25.58 -6.27 4.46
CA TYR A 115 24.74 -5.39 3.63
C TYR A 115 24.20 -6.10 2.40
N PHE A 116 24.99 -6.97 1.77
CA PHE A 116 24.56 -7.73 0.60
C PHE A 116 23.42 -8.72 0.96
N VAL A 117 23.53 -9.41 2.11
CA VAL A 117 22.45 -10.29 2.62
C VAL A 117 21.20 -9.45 2.93
N TYR A 118 21.35 -8.31 3.61
CA TYR A 118 20.25 -7.39 3.86
C TYR A 118 19.59 -6.92 2.55
N PHE A 119 20.39 -6.53 1.56
CA PHE A 119 19.89 -6.09 0.26
C PHE A 119 19.10 -7.22 -0.43
N LEU A 120 19.63 -8.45 -0.44
CA LEU A 120 18.96 -9.60 -1.06
C LEU A 120 17.64 -9.94 -0.36
N GLN A 121 17.58 -9.79 0.97
CA GLN A 121 16.41 -10.18 1.75
C GLN A 121 15.30 -9.12 1.74
N PHE A 122 15.66 -7.82 1.79
CA PHE A 122 14.71 -6.74 2.05
C PHE A 122 14.56 -5.73 0.91
N LYS A 123 15.53 -5.65 -0.02
CA LYS A 123 15.52 -4.61 -1.05
C LYS A 123 15.58 -5.12 -2.48
N SER A 124 15.85 -6.42 -2.68
CA SER A 124 16.02 -6.97 -4.02
C SER A 124 14.72 -6.95 -4.83
N GLU A 125 13.57 -7.15 -4.19
CA GLU A 125 12.28 -7.17 -4.88
C GLU A 125 11.90 -5.78 -5.38
N ASP A 126 12.05 -4.73 -4.58
CA ASP A 126 11.83 -3.34 -4.98
C ASP A 126 12.69 -2.97 -6.19
N PHE A 127 13.95 -3.43 -6.18
CA PHE A 127 14.89 -3.14 -7.25
C PHE A 127 14.63 -3.95 -8.54
N ILE A 128 14.22 -5.20 -8.37
CA ILE A 128 13.92 -6.11 -9.49
C ILE A 128 12.62 -5.70 -10.17
N ASN A 129 11.58 -5.36 -9.41
CA ASN A 129 10.26 -4.97 -9.93
C ASN A 129 10.20 -3.52 -10.42
N ASN A 130 11.32 -2.76 -10.33
CA ASN A 130 11.34 -1.40 -10.82
C ASN A 130 11.00 -1.33 -12.32
N PRO A 131 9.99 -0.53 -12.75
CA PRO A 131 9.57 -0.43 -14.15
C PRO A 131 10.69 0.02 -15.10
N TYR A 132 11.72 0.71 -14.58
CA TYR A 132 12.89 1.15 -15.34
C TYR A 132 13.99 0.07 -15.46
N ASN A 133 13.75 -1.15 -14.96
CA ASN A 133 14.71 -2.23 -15.09
C ASN A 133 14.75 -2.78 -16.52
N ALA A 134 15.73 -2.35 -17.32
CA ALA A 134 15.89 -2.76 -18.72
C ALA A 134 16.02 -4.29 -18.91
N ARG A 135 16.34 -5.07 -17.87
CA ARG A 135 16.40 -6.54 -17.93
C ARG A 135 15.03 -7.16 -18.09
N LEU A 136 13.97 -6.51 -17.56
CA LEU A 136 12.61 -7.01 -17.70
C LEU A 136 12.14 -6.99 -19.18
N ALA A 137 12.55 -5.98 -19.94
CA ALA A 137 12.29 -5.94 -21.38
C ALA A 137 12.93 -7.14 -22.12
N THR A 138 14.16 -7.49 -21.76
CA THR A 138 14.85 -8.67 -22.37
C THR A 138 14.17 -9.99 -21.98
N LEU A 139 13.61 -10.08 -20.75
CA LEU A 139 12.86 -11.29 -20.34
C LEU A 139 11.55 -11.43 -21.12
N SER A 140 10.85 -10.35 -21.42
CA SER A 140 9.61 -10.37 -22.21
C SER A 140 9.82 -10.88 -23.65
N ASP A 141 11.03 -10.76 -24.20
CA ASP A 141 11.37 -11.30 -25.52
C ASP A 141 11.53 -12.83 -25.51
N THR A 142 11.80 -13.43 -24.35
CA THR A 142 12.14 -14.87 -24.21
C THR A 142 11.12 -15.67 -23.41
N VAL A 143 10.18 -14.98 -22.74
CA VAL A 143 9.20 -15.60 -21.84
C VAL A 143 7.80 -15.10 -22.17
N ILE A 144 6.85 -16.03 -22.36
CA ILE A 144 5.41 -15.73 -22.41
C ILE A 144 4.97 -15.42 -20.97
N ARG A 145 4.38 -14.23 -20.77
CA ARG A 145 3.97 -13.77 -19.43
C ARG A 145 2.99 -14.74 -18.76
N GLY A 146 3.28 -15.13 -17.51
CA GLY A 146 2.49 -16.07 -16.71
C GLY A 146 1.08 -15.57 -16.39
N ARG A 147 0.25 -16.46 -15.87
CA ARG A 147 -1.14 -16.15 -15.48
C ARG A 147 -1.19 -15.50 -14.09
N ILE A 148 -2.26 -14.75 -13.87
CA ILE A 148 -2.67 -14.29 -12.54
C ILE A 148 -3.97 -14.99 -12.19
N LEU A 149 -4.02 -15.64 -11.04
CA LEU A 149 -5.16 -16.41 -10.57
C LEU A 149 -5.68 -15.85 -9.25
N SER A 150 -6.98 -16.00 -9.00
CA SER A 150 -7.57 -15.80 -7.67
C SER A 150 -7.23 -16.95 -6.72
N ALA A 151 -7.50 -16.78 -5.43
CA ALA A 151 -7.28 -17.80 -4.41
C ALA A 151 -8.11 -19.09 -4.66
N ASP A 152 -9.25 -18.95 -5.31
CA ASP A 152 -10.15 -20.04 -5.71
C ASP A 152 -9.90 -20.54 -7.15
N GLY A 153 -8.77 -20.14 -7.76
CA GLY A 153 -8.25 -20.70 -9.02
C GLY A 153 -8.85 -20.11 -10.30
N GLN A 154 -9.63 -19.01 -10.22
CA GLN A 154 -10.12 -18.32 -11.41
C GLN A 154 -8.97 -17.59 -12.12
N VAL A 155 -8.94 -17.63 -13.45
CA VAL A 155 -7.93 -16.94 -14.24
C VAL A 155 -8.29 -15.46 -14.38
N LEU A 156 -7.57 -14.59 -13.66
CA LEU A 156 -7.79 -13.15 -13.65
C LEU A 156 -7.08 -12.44 -14.82
N ALA A 157 -5.90 -12.95 -15.21
CA ALA A 157 -5.16 -12.50 -16.38
C ALA A 157 -4.38 -13.66 -17.01
N ARG A 158 -4.30 -13.71 -18.34
CA ARG A 158 -3.52 -14.69 -19.10
C ARG A 158 -2.98 -14.08 -20.40
N THR A 159 -1.99 -14.72 -20.99
CA THR A 159 -1.47 -14.36 -22.30
C THR A 159 -1.90 -15.39 -23.33
N ASP A 160 -2.67 -14.98 -24.30
CA ASP A 160 -3.06 -15.81 -25.45
C ASP A 160 -2.03 -15.58 -26.58
N VAL A 161 -1.55 -16.68 -27.17
CA VAL A 161 -0.57 -16.67 -28.27
C VAL A 161 -1.27 -17.14 -29.55
N ALA A 162 -1.31 -16.30 -30.55
CA ALA A 162 -1.87 -16.60 -31.85
C ALA A 162 -0.93 -17.50 -32.69
N GLU A 163 -1.42 -18.07 -33.79
CA GLU A 163 -0.64 -18.94 -34.69
C GLU A 163 0.59 -18.24 -35.29
N ASP A 164 0.53 -16.92 -35.47
CA ASP A 164 1.63 -16.09 -35.96
C ASP A 164 2.65 -15.68 -34.87
N GLY A 165 2.44 -16.15 -33.64
CA GLY A 165 3.27 -15.82 -32.48
C GLY A 165 2.92 -14.51 -31.81
N THR A 166 1.87 -13.81 -32.22
CA THR A 166 1.40 -12.58 -31.57
C THR A 166 0.85 -12.89 -30.19
N GLU A 167 1.37 -12.20 -29.16
CA GLU A 167 0.94 -12.34 -27.78
C GLU A 167 -0.08 -11.25 -27.41
N THR A 168 -1.19 -11.66 -26.84
CA THR A 168 -2.23 -10.76 -26.36
C THR A 168 -2.52 -11.03 -24.88
N ARG A 169 -2.38 -10.01 -24.04
CA ARG A 169 -2.78 -10.11 -22.63
C ARG A 169 -4.29 -9.96 -22.51
N VAL A 170 -4.94 -10.92 -21.85
CA VAL A 170 -6.39 -11.01 -21.71
C VAL A 170 -6.78 -11.02 -20.25
N TYR A 171 -7.75 -10.19 -19.90
CA TYR A 171 -8.36 -10.08 -18.58
C TYR A 171 -9.82 -10.55 -18.66
N PRO A 172 -10.12 -11.84 -18.35
CA PRO A 172 -11.42 -12.43 -18.63
C PRO A 172 -12.61 -11.74 -17.95
N TYR A 173 -12.36 -11.13 -16.78
CA TYR A 173 -13.40 -10.45 -16.00
C TYR A 173 -13.43 -8.92 -16.20
N GLY A 174 -12.65 -8.42 -17.18
CA GLY A 174 -12.67 -7.00 -17.57
C GLY A 174 -12.48 -6.05 -16.38
N PRO A 175 -13.40 -5.07 -16.18
CA PRO A 175 -13.26 -4.02 -15.18
C PRO A 175 -13.32 -4.51 -13.72
N MET A 176 -13.95 -5.65 -13.43
CA MET A 176 -14.19 -6.13 -12.07
C MET A 176 -12.91 -6.22 -11.22
N PHE A 177 -11.79 -6.62 -11.82
CA PHE A 177 -10.50 -6.76 -11.16
C PHE A 177 -9.49 -5.70 -11.59
N ALA A 178 -9.89 -4.69 -12.36
CA ALA A 178 -8.97 -3.76 -13.02
C ALA A 178 -8.01 -3.06 -12.05
N HIS A 179 -8.50 -2.61 -10.89
CA HIS A 179 -7.68 -1.92 -9.90
C HIS A 179 -6.84 -2.86 -9.02
N ALA A 180 -7.27 -4.11 -8.83
CA ALA A 180 -6.52 -5.10 -8.07
C ALA A 180 -5.45 -5.79 -8.92
N VAL A 181 -5.83 -6.30 -10.08
CA VAL A 181 -4.93 -6.99 -11.02
C VAL A 181 -4.09 -6.00 -11.82
N GLY A 182 -4.69 -4.89 -12.24
CA GLY A 182 -3.99 -3.86 -13.01
C GLY A 182 -3.95 -4.12 -14.50
N TYR A 183 -2.92 -3.59 -15.14
CA TYR A 183 -2.64 -3.65 -16.58
C TYR A 183 -1.14 -3.64 -16.84
N ASN A 184 -0.72 -4.03 -18.07
CA ASN A 184 0.69 -4.09 -18.47
C ASN A 184 1.01 -3.36 -19.80
N VAL A 185 0.15 -2.45 -20.24
CA VAL A 185 0.32 -1.66 -21.48
C VAL A 185 0.25 -0.18 -21.14
N ASN A 186 1.11 0.64 -21.75
CA ASN A 186 1.28 2.07 -21.44
C ASN A 186 1.69 2.35 -19.98
N GLY A 187 2.41 1.43 -19.37
CA GLY A 187 2.76 1.36 -17.97
C GLY A 187 2.26 0.07 -17.33
N MET A 188 2.29 0.01 -16.02
CA MET A 188 1.80 -1.13 -15.24
C MET A 188 1.19 -0.65 -13.93
N ALA A 189 0.21 -1.41 -13.43
CA ALA A 189 -0.40 -1.19 -12.12
C ALA A 189 -0.82 -2.51 -11.48
N GLY A 190 -1.14 -2.49 -10.17
CA GLY A 190 -1.65 -3.63 -9.42
C GLY A 190 -0.72 -4.84 -9.45
N VAL A 191 -1.29 -6.04 -9.39
CA VAL A 191 -0.51 -7.31 -9.40
C VAL A 191 0.36 -7.47 -10.65
N GLU A 192 -0.06 -6.88 -11.80
CA GLU A 192 0.76 -6.85 -13.02
C GLU A 192 2.10 -6.12 -12.80
N LEU A 193 2.11 -5.06 -11.97
CA LEU A 193 3.32 -4.33 -11.60
C LEU A 193 4.07 -5.06 -10.47
N ASP A 194 3.40 -5.37 -9.36
CA ASP A 194 4.02 -5.91 -8.16
C ASP A 194 4.62 -7.30 -8.41
N GLY A 195 3.97 -8.11 -9.25
CA GLY A 195 4.40 -9.45 -9.64
C GLY A 195 5.16 -9.54 -10.97
N ASN A 196 5.51 -8.41 -11.60
CA ASN A 196 6.02 -8.37 -12.96
C ASN A 196 7.24 -9.29 -13.19
N PHE A 197 8.17 -9.31 -12.25
CA PHE A 197 9.36 -10.16 -12.35
C PHE A 197 9.01 -11.66 -12.34
N ASN A 198 8.09 -12.08 -11.46
CA ASN A 198 7.67 -13.48 -11.36
C ASN A 198 6.94 -13.90 -12.64
N LEU A 199 6.05 -13.06 -13.15
CA LEU A 199 5.31 -13.31 -14.39
C LEU A 199 6.21 -13.43 -15.63
N LEU A 200 7.40 -12.83 -15.61
CA LEU A 200 8.39 -12.87 -16.69
C LEU A 200 9.57 -13.82 -16.40
N ARG A 201 9.57 -14.50 -15.25
CA ARG A 201 10.57 -15.49 -14.90
C ARG A 201 10.01 -16.90 -15.15
N SER A 202 10.78 -17.76 -15.78
CA SER A 202 10.41 -19.16 -15.98
C SER A 202 11.21 -20.06 -15.06
N ASN A 203 10.51 -20.77 -14.17
CA ASN A 203 11.05 -21.86 -13.35
C ASN A 203 10.60 -23.24 -13.91
N ALA A 204 10.37 -23.32 -15.23
CA ALA A 204 10.14 -24.57 -15.93
C ALA A 204 11.34 -25.51 -15.81
N PHE A 205 11.10 -26.83 -15.98
CA PHE A 205 12.13 -27.84 -15.89
C PHE A 205 13.30 -27.58 -16.85
N VAL A 206 14.53 -27.75 -16.39
CA VAL A 206 15.76 -27.37 -17.12
C VAL A 206 15.82 -27.96 -18.54
N LEU A 207 15.38 -29.20 -18.73
CA LEU A 207 15.36 -29.82 -20.07
C LEU A 207 14.32 -29.16 -20.99
N GLU A 208 13.16 -28.75 -20.47
CA GLU A 208 12.13 -28.04 -21.22
C GLU A 208 12.68 -26.68 -21.68
N ARG A 209 13.29 -25.93 -20.80
CA ARG A 209 13.93 -24.65 -21.12
C ARG A 209 15.01 -24.80 -22.18
N LEU A 210 15.84 -25.85 -22.09
CA LEU A 210 16.88 -26.13 -23.09
C LEU A 210 16.27 -26.48 -24.45
N VAL A 211 15.18 -27.27 -24.48
CA VAL A 211 14.47 -27.60 -25.73
C VAL A 211 13.87 -26.36 -26.35
N ASN A 212 13.21 -25.51 -25.56
CA ASN A 212 12.63 -24.26 -26.02
C ASN A 212 13.70 -23.32 -26.59
N GLU A 213 14.86 -23.21 -25.92
CA GLU A 213 15.99 -22.41 -26.39
C GLU A 213 16.53 -22.91 -27.74
N ILE A 214 16.66 -24.23 -27.91
CA ILE A 214 17.14 -24.85 -29.17
C ILE A 214 16.10 -24.71 -30.29
N THR A 215 14.81 -24.78 -29.97
CA THR A 215 13.71 -24.68 -30.96
C THR A 215 13.28 -23.23 -31.24
N GLY A 216 13.85 -22.27 -30.52
CA GLY A 216 13.47 -20.85 -30.64
C GLY A 216 12.09 -20.53 -30.07
N GLN A 217 11.54 -21.39 -29.20
CA GLN A 217 10.28 -21.17 -28.52
C GLN A 217 10.48 -20.38 -27.22
N LYS A 218 9.53 -19.51 -26.88
CA LYS A 218 9.54 -18.83 -25.58
C LYS A 218 9.19 -19.79 -24.45
N ASN A 219 9.78 -19.58 -23.28
CA ASN A 219 9.40 -20.30 -22.08
C ASN A 219 8.12 -19.71 -21.48
N GLN A 220 7.33 -20.52 -20.77
CA GLN A 220 6.20 -20.03 -19.99
C GLN A 220 6.71 -19.39 -18.69
N GLY A 221 6.27 -18.19 -18.36
CA GLY A 221 6.51 -17.52 -17.10
C GLY A 221 5.74 -18.18 -15.95
N ASP A 222 6.17 -17.90 -14.72
CA ASP A 222 5.51 -18.43 -13.53
C ASP A 222 4.14 -17.78 -13.34
N ASP A 223 3.17 -18.56 -12.87
CA ASP A 223 1.85 -18.10 -12.50
C ASP A 223 1.87 -17.49 -11.10
N LEU A 224 1.08 -16.42 -10.89
CA LEU A 224 0.84 -15.85 -9.59
C LEU A 224 -0.57 -16.20 -9.10
N VAL A 225 -0.66 -16.69 -7.90
CA VAL A 225 -1.93 -16.88 -7.19
C VAL A 225 -2.07 -15.74 -6.20
N THR A 226 -3.19 -15.02 -6.30
CA THR A 226 -3.52 -13.91 -5.41
C THR A 226 -4.34 -14.39 -4.21
N THR A 227 -4.47 -13.54 -3.20
CA THR A 227 -5.36 -13.75 -2.05
C THR A 227 -6.83 -13.42 -2.36
N LEU A 228 -7.11 -12.87 -3.54
CA LEU A 228 -8.45 -12.44 -3.94
C LEU A 228 -9.41 -13.62 -4.06
N ASN A 229 -10.58 -13.47 -3.48
CA ASN A 229 -11.70 -14.40 -3.62
C ASN A 229 -12.66 -13.86 -4.69
N TYR A 230 -12.94 -14.69 -5.72
CA TYR A 230 -13.78 -14.29 -6.84
C TYR A 230 -15.19 -13.86 -6.39
N ASN A 231 -15.84 -14.67 -5.55
CA ASN A 231 -17.24 -14.41 -5.15
C ASN A 231 -17.36 -13.14 -4.29
N LEU A 232 -16.37 -12.85 -3.43
CA LEU A 232 -16.34 -11.62 -2.65
C LEU A 232 -16.10 -10.40 -3.55
N GLN A 233 -15.19 -10.51 -4.51
CA GLN A 233 -14.91 -9.44 -5.46
C GLN A 233 -16.13 -9.13 -6.33
N GLU A 234 -16.79 -10.16 -6.87
CA GLU A 234 -18.03 -10.03 -7.65
C GLU A 234 -19.15 -9.39 -6.82
N THR A 235 -19.33 -9.88 -5.59
CA THR A 235 -20.36 -9.33 -4.67
C THR A 235 -20.09 -7.85 -4.36
N ALA A 236 -18.83 -7.48 -4.12
CA ALA A 236 -18.44 -6.10 -3.87
C ALA A 236 -18.66 -5.23 -5.11
N TYR A 237 -18.21 -5.69 -6.27
CA TYR A 237 -18.31 -4.97 -7.53
C TYR A 237 -19.76 -4.72 -7.97
N ASP A 238 -20.59 -5.76 -7.96
CA ASP A 238 -21.99 -5.67 -8.33
C ASP A 238 -22.81 -4.89 -7.29
N GLY A 239 -22.44 -5.05 -6.01
CA GLY A 239 -23.13 -4.38 -4.92
C GLY A 239 -22.91 -2.87 -4.88
N MET A 240 -21.81 -2.37 -5.42
CA MET A 240 -21.60 -0.92 -5.62
C MET A 240 -22.51 -0.35 -6.72
N GLY A 241 -22.98 -1.18 -7.67
CA GLY A 241 -23.81 -0.70 -8.77
C GLY A 241 -23.13 0.39 -9.58
N SER A 242 -23.81 1.55 -9.72
CA SER A 242 -23.32 2.73 -10.45
C SER A 242 -22.68 3.80 -9.56
N TYR A 243 -22.50 3.53 -8.27
CA TYR A 243 -21.83 4.47 -7.38
C TYR A 243 -20.32 4.39 -7.52
N ASP A 244 -19.67 5.53 -7.51
CA ASP A 244 -18.22 5.64 -7.37
C ASP A 244 -17.83 5.36 -5.91
N GLY A 245 -16.56 5.01 -5.67
CA GLY A 245 -16.06 4.69 -4.35
C GLY A 245 -15.20 3.44 -4.32
N ALA A 246 -15.12 2.79 -3.15
CA ALA A 246 -14.28 1.61 -2.98
C ALA A 246 -14.81 0.62 -1.94
N VAL A 247 -14.41 -0.62 -2.11
CA VAL A 247 -14.59 -1.70 -1.12
C VAL A 247 -13.26 -2.40 -0.90
N VAL A 248 -12.91 -2.61 0.36
CA VAL A 248 -11.75 -3.39 0.78
C VAL A 248 -12.21 -4.47 1.75
N ALA A 249 -11.79 -5.71 1.53
CA ALA A 249 -12.01 -6.82 2.46
C ALA A 249 -10.68 -7.47 2.82
N LEU A 250 -10.40 -7.62 4.12
CA LEU A 250 -9.19 -8.20 4.67
C LEU A 250 -9.52 -9.41 5.54
N GLU A 251 -8.60 -10.38 5.60
CA GLU A 251 -8.60 -11.42 6.62
C GLU A 251 -7.75 -10.93 7.81
N PRO A 252 -8.35 -10.64 8.99
CA PRO A 252 -7.66 -9.98 10.11
C PRO A 252 -6.42 -10.71 10.61
N SER A 253 -6.48 -12.03 10.70
CA SER A 253 -5.41 -12.87 11.24
C SER A 253 -4.20 -13.03 10.33
N THR A 254 -4.31 -12.69 9.04
CA THR A 254 -3.24 -12.92 8.05
C THR A 254 -2.84 -11.67 7.27
N GLY A 255 -3.73 -10.68 7.16
CA GLY A 255 -3.55 -9.53 6.28
C GLY A 255 -3.88 -9.80 4.80
N LYS A 256 -4.43 -10.98 4.46
CA LYS A 256 -4.85 -11.28 3.08
C LYS A 256 -5.91 -10.31 2.60
N ILE A 257 -5.68 -9.70 1.43
CA ILE A 257 -6.69 -8.89 0.73
C ILE A 257 -7.62 -9.86 -0.01
N LEU A 258 -8.84 -10.01 0.51
CA LEU A 258 -9.83 -10.94 -0.04
C LEU A 258 -10.62 -10.32 -1.19
N ALA A 259 -10.83 -9.01 -1.15
CA ALA A 259 -11.44 -8.24 -2.24
C ALA A 259 -10.94 -6.78 -2.19
N MET A 260 -10.78 -6.18 -3.36
CA MET A 260 -10.42 -4.77 -3.53
C MET A 260 -11.08 -4.22 -4.79
N VAL A 261 -12.12 -3.41 -4.62
CA VAL A 261 -12.89 -2.79 -5.71
C VAL A 261 -12.72 -1.28 -5.65
N SER A 262 -12.58 -0.66 -6.81
CA SER A 262 -12.59 0.80 -6.99
C SER A 262 -13.45 1.15 -8.20
N LYS A 263 -14.30 2.17 -8.08
CA LYS A 263 -15.11 2.75 -9.15
C LYS A 263 -15.03 4.28 -9.12
N PRO A 264 -15.07 4.98 -10.27
CA PRO A 264 -15.20 4.42 -11.62
C PRO A 264 -13.98 3.57 -11.98
N ASP A 265 -14.20 2.62 -12.87
CA ASP A 265 -13.21 1.65 -13.31
C ASP A 265 -12.86 1.83 -14.80
N PHE A 266 -11.95 1.01 -15.29
CA PHE A 266 -11.54 0.95 -16.68
C PHE A 266 -11.50 -0.50 -17.16
N ASN A 267 -11.57 -0.71 -18.49
CA ASN A 267 -11.38 -2.05 -19.04
C ASN A 267 -9.91 -2.28 -19.42
N PRO A 268 -9.17 -3.16 -18.71
CA PRO A 268 -7.76 -3.41 -19.00
C PRO A 268 -7.54 -4.03 -20.39
N ASN A 269 -8.54 -4.69 -20.99
CA ASN A 269 -8.44 -5.21 -22.34
C ASN A 269 -8.44 -4.11 -23.45
N SER A 270 -8.99 -2.94 -23.15
CA SER A 270 -9.04 -1.82 -24.11
C SER A 270 -8.13 -0.65 -23.74
N ILE A 271 -7.37 -0.77 -22.65
CA ILE A 271 -6.59 0.34 -22.08
C ILE A 271 -5.64 1.00 -23.10
N ALA A 272 -5.02 0.21 -24.01
CA ALA A 272 -4.14 0.76 -25.03
C ALA A 272 -4.87 1.73 -26.00
N LYS A 273 -6.13 1.44 -26.30
CA LYS A 273 -6.98 2.26 -27.16
C LYS A 273 -7.54 3.46 -26.42
N ASP A 274 -7.90 3.28 -25.16
CA ASP A 274 -8.61 4.27 -24.36
C ASP A 274 -7.65 5.19 -23.57
N TRP A 275 -6.32 4.95 -23.67
CA TRP A 275 -5.28 5.59 -22.88
C TRP A 275 -5.35 7.12 -22.88
N ASP A 276 -5.43 7.71 -24.08
CA ASP A 276 -5.43 9.18 -24.21
C ASP A 276 -6.68 9.80 -23.55
N SER A 277 -7.82 9.12 -23.58
CA SER A 277 -9.02 9.57 -22.87
C SER A 277 -8.92 9.39 -21.37
N LEU A 278 -8.30 8.31 -20.91
CA LEU A 278 -8.12 8.01 -19.48
C LEU A 278 -7.16 8.99 -18.79
N ILE A 279 -6.11 9.47 -19.50
CA ILE A 279 -5.10 10.38 -18.92
C ILE A 279 -5.43 11.86 -19.15
N SER A 280 -6.24 12.21 -20.16
CA SER A 280 -6.56 13.59 -20.53
C SER A 280 -7.93 14.06 -20.08
N GLY A 281 -8.77 13.14 -19.62
CA GLY A 281 -10.12 13.44 -19.15
C GLY A 281 -10.16 13.97 -17.71
N ASP A 282 -11.30 14.59 -17.36
CA ASP A 282 -11.63 14.89 -15.95
C ASP A 282 -11.99 13.59 -15.16
N SER A 283 -11.83 12.42 -15.78
CA SER A 283 -12.15 11.13 -15.20
C SER A 283 -11.00 10.65 -14.32
N SER A 284 -11.34 10.04 -13.21
CA SER A 284 -10.38 9.48 -12.26
C SER A 284 -10.42 7.93 -12.28
N GLU A 285 -10.70 7.35 -13.44
CA GLU A 285 -10.88 5.91 -13.63
C GLU A 285 -9.61 5.11 -13.34
N LEU A 286 -8.41 5.70 -13.55
CA LEU A 286 -7.14 5.05 -13.23
C LEU A 286 -6.76 5.12 -11.74
N VAL A 287 -7.47 5.93 -10.94
CA VAL A 287 -7.20 6.07 -9.51
C VAL A 287 -7.78 4.88 -8.76
N ASN A 288 -6.94 4.12 -8.08
CA ASN A 288 -7.42 3.10 -7.15
C ASN A 288 -7.93 3.75 -5.86
N ARG A 289 -9.23 4.00 -5.79
CA ARG A 289 -9.86 4.66 -4.64
C ARG A 289 -9.71 3.90 -3.34
N ALA A 290 -9.52 2.58 -3.41
CA ALA A 290 -9.30 1.77 -2.22
C ALA A 290 -8.01 2.14 -1.48
N THR A 291 -6.95 2.50 -2.22
CA THR A 291 -5.61 2.78 -1.68
C THR A 291 -5.19 4.24 -1.81
N GLN A 292 -5.73 4.98 -2.79
CA GLN A 292 -5.31 6.35 -3.11
C GLN A 292 -6.40 7.39 -2.83
N GLY A 293 -7.69 6.98 -2.77
CA GLY A 293 -8.80 7.88 -2.47
C GLY A 293 -8.72 8.39 -1.04
N LEU A 294 -8.68 9.71 -0.88
CA LEU A 294 -8.67 10.37 0.42
C LEU A 294 -10.05 11.00 0.67
N TYR A 295 -10.73 10.52 1.68
CA TYR A 295 -12.10 10.90 2.00
C TYR A 295 -12.25 11.33 3.45
N PRO A 296 -13.15 12.28 3.75
CA PRO A 296 -13.57 12.50 5.12
C PRO A 296 -14.21 11.20 5.65
N PRO A 297 -13.71 10.68 6.80
CA PRO A 297 -14.21 9.39 7.33
C PRO A 297 -15.63 9.48 7.91
N GLY A 298 -16.10 10.69 8.22
CA GLY A 298 -17.36 10.86 8.92
C GLY A 298 -17.40 10.08 10.23
N SER A 299 -18.56 9.62 10.63
CA SER A 299 -18.74 8.92 11.91
C SER A 299 -17.94 7.63 12.08
N THR A 300 -17.23 7.12 11.06
CA THR A 300 -16.30 6.00 11.26
C THR A 300 -15.07 6.42 12.07
N PHE A 301 -14.69 7.69 12.01
CA PHE A 301 -13.59 8.27 12.80
C PHE A 301 -13.88 8.29 14.31
N LYS A 302 -15.14 8.14 14.72
CA LYS A 302 -15.48 8.03 16.15
C LYS A 302 -14.83 6.82 16.84
N ILE A 303 -14.34 5.84 16.09
CA ILE A 303 -13.48 4.77 16.60
C ILE A 303 -12.18 5.37 17.17
N VAL A 304 -11.54 6.28 16.43
CA VAL A 304 -10.30 6.97 16.85
C VAL A 304 -10.58 7.91 18.02
N THR A 305 -11.66 8.69 17.93
CA THR A 305 -12.07 9.62 19.00
C THR A 305 -12.41 8.87 20.30
N ALA A 306 -13.12 7.74 20.19
CA ALA A 306 -13.44 6.91 21.37
C ALA A 306 -12.18 6.34 22.01
N LEU A 307 -11.21 5.88 21.21
CA LEU A 307 -9.93 5.40 21.72
C LEU A 307 -9.17 6.50 22.45
N ALA A 308 -9.10 7.70 21.86
CA ALA A 308 -8.45 8.85 22.48
C ALA A 308 -9.12 9.20 23.83
N TYR A 309 -10.45 9.23 23.84
CA TYR A 309 -11.21 9.50 25.06
C TYR A 309 -10.98 8.43 26.15
N MET A 310 -10.96 7.15 25.78
CA MET A 310 -10.69 6.05 26.72
C MET A 310 -9.27 6.11 27.30
N ARG A 311 -8.27 6.53 26.52
CA ARG A 311 -6.88 6.67 26.99
C ARG A 311 -6.72 7.81 28.00
N GLU A 312 -7.33 8.94 27.72
CA GLU A 312 -7.23 10.13 28.56
C GLU A 312 -8.13 10.04 29.81
N HIS A 313 -9.28 9.33 29.71
CA HIS A 313 -10.27 9.21 30.76
C HIS A 313 -10.49 7.73 31.17
N PRO A 314 -9.72 7.19 32.14
CA PRO A 314 -9.88 5.81 32.59
C PRO A 314 -11.26 5.45 33.12
N ASP A 315 -12.03 6.45 33.52
CA ASP A 315 -13.42 6.35 33.99
C ASP A 315 -14.47 6.60 32.88
N TYR A 316 -14.09 6.53 31.63
CA TYR A 316 -14.93 6.77 30.43
C TYR A 316 -16.30 6.05 30.48
N ALA A 317 -16.38 4.90 31.14
CA ALA A 317 -17.62 4.17 31.30
C ALA A 317 -18.69 4.94 32.12
N ASN A 318 -18.27 5.93 32.91
CA ASN A 318 -19.15 6.82 33.67
C ASN A 318 -19.61 8.05 32.88
N TYR A 319 -19.10 8.23 31.65
CA TYR A 319 -19.52 9.36 30.80
C TYR A 319 -21.00 9.26 30.48
N THR A 320 -21.68 10.40 30.66
CA THR A 320 -23.09 10.57 30.25
C THR A 320 -23.27 11.91 29.55
N PHE A 321 -24.21 11.97 28.63
CA PHE A 321 -24.50 13.16 27.87
C PHE A 321 -25.99 13.30 27.56
N ASP A 322 -26.57 14.48 27.79
CA ASP A 322 -27.96 14.80 27.47
C ASP A 322 -28.04 15.46 26.09
N CYS A 323 -28.29 14.64 25.06
CA CYS A 323 -28.33 15.08 23.67
C CYS A 323 -29.68 15.69 23.30
N THR A 324 -29.69 16.98 22.95
CA THR A 324 -30.87 17.72 22.46
C THR A 324 -30.94 17.81 20.94
N GLY A 325 -30.05 17.09 20.21
CA GLY A 325 -29.94 17.15 18.75
C GLY A 325 -28.98 18.24 18.26
N THR A 326 -28.57 19.15 19.14
CA THR A 326 -27.63 20.23 18.83
C THR A 326 -26.63 20.43 19.96
N TYR A 327 -25.39 20.79 19.63
CA TYR A 327 -24.35 21.13 20.59
C TYR A 327 -23.61 22.38 20.13
N ASN A 328 -23.51 23.38 21.01
CA ASN A 328 -22.92 24.67 20.69
C ASN A 328 -21.73 24.92 21.62
N ALA A 329 -20.55 25.08 21.04
CA ALA A 329 -19.35 25.46 21.75
C ALA A 329 -18.45 26.33 20.85
N GLY A 330 -17.70 27.27 21.45
CA GLY A 330 -16.78 28.12 20.71
C GLY A 330 -17.41 28.96 19.58
N GLY A 331 -18.74 29.22 19.63
CA GLY A 331 -19.46 29.95 18.59
C GLY A 331 -19.81 29.12 17.35
N TYR A 332 -19.58 27.82 17.39
CA TYR A 332 -19.95 26.87 16.33
C TYR A 332 -20.99 25.87 16.85
N THR A 333 -21.89 25.44 15.96
CA THR A 333 -22.97 24.50 16.31
C THR A 333 -22.82 23.21 15.50
N ILE A 334 -22.73 22.08 16.20
CA ILE A 334 -22.83 20.75 15.63
C ILE A 334 -24.27 20.24 15.78
N HIS A 335 -24.73 19.50 14.78
CA HIS A 335 -26.03 18.86 14.77
C HIS A 335 -25.87 17.33 14.68
N CYS A 336 -26.72 16.61 15.39
CA CYS A 336 -26.90 15.19 15.10
C CYS A 336 -27.59 15.02 13.73
N THR A 337 -27.39 13.88 13.09
CA THR A 337 -28.00 13.56 11.80
C THR A 337 -29.52 13.71 11.88
N GLY A 338 -30.10 14.48 10.97
CA GLY A 338 -31.54 14.78 11.00
C GLY A 338 -32.00 15.64 12.18
N ASN A 339 -31.08 16.29 12.92
CA ASN A 339 -31.34 17.02 14.17
C ASN A 339 -32.02 16.17 15.25
N GLU A 340 -31.77 14.85 15.24
CA GLU A 340 -32.35 13.91 16.19
C GLU A 340 -31.79 14.16 17.61
N ALA A 341 -32.71 14.29 18.58
CA ALA A 341 -32.37 14.38 20.00
C ALA A 341 -32.34 12.97 20.59
N HIS A 342 -31.14 12.49 20.96
CA HIS A 342 -31.00 11.14 21.52
C HIS A 342 -31.34 11.04 23.02
N GLY A 343 -31.52 12.19 23.71
CA GLY A 343 -31.78 12.23 25.15
C GLY A 343 -30.55 11.88 25.98
N HIS A 344 -30.78 11.34 27.18
CA HIS A 344 -29.73 10.89 28.08
C HIS A 344 -29.04 9.64 27.54
N GLN A 345 -27.71 9.68 27.39
CA GLN A 345 -26.91 8.58 26.83
C GLN A 345 -25.65 8.36 27.64
N THR A 346 -25.27 7.11 27.82
CA THR A 346 -23.95 6.65 28.27
C THR A 346 -22.94 6.75 27.11
N PHE A 347 -21.67 6.52 27.41
CA PHE A 347 -20.60 6.44 26.40
C PHE A 347 -20.90 5.41 25.29
N LEU A 348 -21.32 4.20 25.71
CA LEU A 348 -21.69 3.12 24.80
C LEU A 348 -22.87 3.51 23.90
N GLU A 349 -23.95 4.04 24.47
CA GLU A 349 -25.12 4.48 23.72
C GLU A 349 -24.82 5.64 22.76
N ALA A 350 -23.95 6.60 23.17
CA ALA A 350 -23.50 7.68 22.31
C ALA A 350 -22.70 7.17 21.10
N PHE A 351 -21.89 6.13 21.28
CA PHE A 351 -21.17 5.47 20.17
C PHE A 351 -22.15 4.68 19.27
N ALA A 352 -23.06 3.88 19.86
CA ALA A 352 -24.03 3.06 19.16
C ALA A 352 -24.97 3.90 18.28
N ASN A 353 -25.51 5.00 18.84
CA ASN A 353 -26.37 5.97 18.15
C ASN A 353 -25.61 6.92 17.24
N SER A 354 -24.28 6.85 17.26
CA SER A 354 -23.43 7.78 16.49
C SER A 354 -23.68 9.26 16.80
N CYS A 355 -23.89 9.61 18.08
CA CYS A 355 -24.23 10.96 18.53
C CYS A 355 -23.11 11.97 18.22
N ASN A 356 -23.37 12.93 17.32
CA ASN A 356 -22.39 13.96 16.97
C ASN A 356 -22.14 14.92 18.14
N CYS A 357 -23.20 15.27 18.88
CA CYS A 357 -23.11 16.20 20.01
C CYS A 357 -22.21 15.65 21.13
N ALA A 358 -22.41 14.39 21.53
CA ALA A 358 -21.58 13.75 22.55
C ALA A 358 -20.10 13.63 22.12
N PHE A 359 -19.85 13.22 20.86
CA PHE A 359 -18.48 13.10 20.35
C PHE A 359 -17.78 14.44 20.16
N SER A 360 -18.53 15.52 19.88
CA SER A 360 -17.98 16.88 19.87
C SER A 360 -17.63 17.37 21.28
N ASP A 361 -18.44 17.02 22.27
CA ASP A 361 -18.17 17.30 23.69
C ASP A 361 -16.92 16.57 24.19
N MET A 362 -16.84 15.25 23.92
CA MET A 362 -15.65 14.43 24.21
C MET A 362 -14.41 15.01 23.54
N GLY A 363 -14.47 15.36 22.25
CA GLY A 363 -13.33 15.89 21.51
C GLY A 363 -12.81 17.21 22.08
N LEU A 364 -13.70 18.09 22.56
CA LEU A 364 -13.30 19.34 23.21
C LEU A 364 -12.67 19.13 24.60
N SER A 365 -12.92 17.99 25.25
CA SER A 365 -12.31 17.66 26.53
C SER A 365 -10.91 17.05 26.38
N LEU A 366 -10.55 16.57 25.17
CA LEU A 366 -9.27 15.91 24.91
C LEU A 366 -8.11 16.92 24.83
N ASN A 367 -6.94 16.49 25.31
CA ASN A 367 -5.68 17.11 24.98
C ASN A 367 -5.37 16.86 23.49
N VAL A 368 -5.26 17.95 22.72
CA VAL A 368 -5.07 17.85 21.26
C VAL A 368 -3.78 17.12 20.86
N SER A 369 -2.70 17.27 21.65
CA SER A 369 -1.44 16.56 21.39
C SER A 369 -1.60 15.04 21.61
N GLU A 370 -2.22 14.63 22.73
CA GLU A 370 -2.47 13.22 23.03
C GLU A 370 -3.46 12.59 22.04
N TYR A 371 -4.43 13.37 21.56
CA TYR A 371 -5.32 12.94 20.49
C TYR A 371 -4.56 12.72 19.17
N GLY A 372 -3.57 13.58 18.88
CA GLY A 372 -2.64 13.41 17.77
C GLY A 372 -1.82 12.13 17.89
N ASP A 373 -1.27 11.87 19.08
CA ASP A 373 -0.48 10.65 19.35
C ASP A 373 -1.33 9.39 19.12
N VAL A 374 -2.60 9.40 19.53
CA VAL A 374 -3.52 8.26 19.24
C VAL A 374 -3.76 8.08 17.75
N ALA A 375 -3.91 9.15 16.99
CA ALA A 375 -4.07 9.07 15.55
C ALA A 375 -2.79 8.54 14.88
N GLU A 376 -1.60 8.94 15.35
CA GLU A 376 -0.31 8.45 14.85
C GLU A 376 -0.06 6.98 15.22
N ASP A 377 -0.44 6.53 16.41
CA ASP A 377 -0.41 5.11 16.80
C ASP A 377 -1.27 4.24 15.86
N LEU A 378 -2.39 4.79 15.39
CA LEU A 378 -3.24 4.18 14.37
C LEU A 378 -2.77 4.45 12.93
N LEU A 379 -1.55 4.95 12.73
CA LEU A 379 -0.88 5.19 11.46
C LEU A 379 -1.43 6.35 10.61
N PHE A 380 -2.19 7.29 11.17
CA PHE A 380 -2.43 8.54 10.48
C PHE A 380 -1.12 9.30 10.32
N ASN A 381 -0.97 10.08 9.25
CA ASN A 381 0.24 10.82 8.88
C ASN A 381 1.47 9.93 8.55
N HIS A 382 1.31 8.60 8.51
CA HIS A 382 2.36 7.64 8.20
C HIS A 382 2.07 6.85 6.94
N SER A 383 3.12 6.36 6.29
CA SER A 383 2.99 5.36 5.23
C SER A 383 2.43 4.07 5.81
N LEU A 384 1.43 3.50 5.17
CA LEU A 384 0.82 2.26 5.63
C LEU A 384 1.72 1.04 5.35
N PRO A 385 1.90 0.12 6.32
CA PRO A 385 2.64 -1.11 6.12
C PRO A 385 1.82 -2.08 5.26
N THR A 386 2.18 -2.21 4.01
CA THR A 386 1.52 -3.11 3.05
C THR A 386 2.46 -3.46 1.91
N SER A 387 2.24 -4.62 1.28
CA SER A 387 2.96 -5.02 0.08
C SER A 387 2.50 -4.31 -1.19
N LEU A 388 1.41 -3.54 -1.12
CA LEU A 388 0.89 -2.80 -2.27
C LEU A 388 1.72 -1.55 -2.56
N GLY A 389 2.00 -1.31 -3.85
CA GLY A 389 2.49 -0.01 -4.30
C GLY A 389 1.40 1.07 -4.26
N ASN A 390 1.79 2.34 -4.18
CA ASN A 390 0.89 3.50 -4.31
C ASN A 390 -0.30 3.52 -3.34
N VAL A 391 -0.03 3.47 -2.04
CA VAL A 391 -1.02 3.68 -0.98
C VAL A 391 -0.81 5.04 -0.34
N ASN A 392 -1.82 5.89 -0.36
CA ASN A 392 -1.76 7.21 0.25
C ASN A 392 -1.85 7.13 1.77
N ALA A 393 -1.07 7.96 2.46
CA ALA A 393 -1.21 8.16 3.90
C ALA A 393 -2.51 8.91 4.21
N SER A 394 -3.21 8.47 5.24
CA SER A 394 -4.33 9.23 5.82
C SER A 394 -3.80 10.41 6.62
N SER A 395 -4.58 11.47 6.76
CA SER A 395 -4.15 12.70 7.43
C SER A 395 -5.00 13.03 8.65
N PHE A 396 -4.31 13.40 9.73
CA PHE A 396 -4.86 14.02 10.93
C PHE A 396 -4.08 15.30 11.18
N ALA A 397 -4.78 16.44 11.28
CA ALA A 397 -4.12 17.76 11.19
C ALA A 397 -4.39 18.68 12.40
N LEU A 398 -4.93 18.17 13.52
CA LEU A 398 -5.12 18.98 14.71
C LEU A 398 -3.79 19.39 15.36
N THR A 399 -3.75 20.62 15.86
CA THR A 399 -2.61 21.19 16.60
C THR A 399 -3.15 21.93 17.82
N GLU A 400 -2.30 22.30 18.77
CA GLU A 400 -2.68 23.08 19.94
C GLU A 400 -3.31 24.44 19.61
N GLN A 401 -3.12 24.95 18.38
CA GLN A 401 -3.69 26.20 17.90
C GLN A 401 -5.02 26.00 17.15
N THR A 402 -5.48 24.77 17.02
CA THR A 402 -6.71 24.44 16.30
C THR A 402 -7.93 25.00 17.03
N SER A 403 -8.86 25.54 16.26
CA SER A 403 -10.08 26.11 16.82
C SER A 403 -11.02 25.05 17.41
N PRO A 404 -11.83 25.40 18.42
CA PRO A 404 -12.85 24.48 18.95
C PRO A 404 -13.79 23.93 17.87
N ALA A 405 -14.11 24.73 16.86
CA ALA A 405 -14.96 24.29 15.74
C ALA A 405 -14.32 23.15 14.94
N GLU A 406 -13.02 23.23 14.65
CA GLU A 406 -12.28 22.19 13.92
C GLU A 406 -12.08 20.95 14.79
N ILE A 407 -11.84 21.10 16.10
CA ILE A 407 -11.77 19.96 17.02
C ILE A 407 -13.10 19.20 17.02
N MET A 408 -14.24 19.90 17.17
CA MET A 408 -15.57 19.28 17.11
C MET A 408 -15.82 18.56 15.78
N GLN A 409 -15.44 19.18 14.65
CA GLN A 409 -15.59 18.58 13.32
C GLN A 409 -14.73 17.32 13.18
N THR A 410 -13.45 17.39 13.56
CA THR A 410 -12.52 16.26 13.51
C THR A 410 -13.01 15.09 14.38
N SER A 411 -13.54 15.38 15.57
CA SER A 411 -14.03 14.34 16.49
C SER A 411 -15.20 13.52 15.93
N ILE A 412 -15.88 14.02 14.92
CA ILE A 412 -16.92 13.31 14.17
C ILE A 412 -16.48 12.92 12.75
N GLY A 413 -15.16 13.05 12.45
CA GLY A 413 -14.55 12.66 11.18
C GLY A 413 -14.86 13.60 10.02
N GLN A 414 -15.05 14.89 10.32
CA GLN A 414 -15.25 15.96 9.36
C GLN A 414 -14.04 16.94 9.37
N GLY A 415 -14.11 18.01 8.63
CA GLY A 415 -13.04 19.01 8.57
C GLY A 415 -11.90 18.56 7.67
N THR A 416 -10.66 18.67 8.15
CA THR A 416 -9.43 18.40 7.39
C THR A 416 -8.90 16.95 7.51
N THR A 417 -9.54 16.12 8.32
CA THR A 417 -9.16 14.71 8.49
C THR A 417 -9.60 13.90 7.28
N LEU A 418 -8.65 13.21 6.65
CA LEU A 418 -8.89 12.38 5.47
C LEU A 418 -8.32 10.98 5.68
N THR A 419 -9.00 9.97 5.13
CA THR A 419 -8.58 8.57 5.23
C THR A 419 -8.79 7.82 3.93
N THR A 420 -7.98 6.78 3.71
CA THR A 420 -8.21 5.83 2.63
C THR A 420 -9.11 4.67 3.12
N PRO A 421 -9.91 4.05 2.26
CA PRO A 421 -10.68 2.85 2.61
C PRO A 421 -9.80 1.70 3.11
N MET A 422 -8.61 1.53 2.53
CA MET A 422 -7.61 0.56 2.98
C MET A 422 -7.20 0.80 4.43
N HIS A 423 -6.90 2.05 4.81
CA HIS A 423 -6.51 2.38 6.18
C HIS A 423 -7.61 2.06 7.18
N MET A 424 -8.86 2.42 6.86
CA MET A 424 -10.00 2.10 7.74
C MET A 424 -10.22 0.58 7.86
N ALA A 425 -10.01 -0.18 6.77
CA ALA A 425 -10.04 -1.65 6.82
C ALA A 425 -8.93 -2.21 7.73
N MET A 426 -7.72 -1.64 7.68
CA MET A 426 -6.59 -2.04 8.54
C MET A 426 -6.89 -1.78 10.01
N ILE A 427 -7.45 -0.62 10.36
CA ILE A 427 -7.81 -0.29 11.76
C ILE A 427 -8.84 -1.30 12.30
N VAL A 428 -9.91 -1.58 11.56
CA VAL A 428 -10.93 -2.55 12.04
C VAL A 428 -10.42 -3.98 11.99
N SER A 429 -9.47 -4.29 11.13
CA SER A 429 -8.76 -5.58 11.09
C SER A 429 -7.91 -5.77 12.36
N ALA A 430 -7.15 -4.75 12.77
CA ALA A 430 -6.38 -4.80 14.02
C ALA A 430 -7.30 -4.93 15.26
N ILE A 431 -8.45 -4.22 15.28
CA ILE A 431 -9.44 -4.37 16.36
C ILE A 431 -9.95 -5.82 16.41
N ALA A 432 -10.28 -6.42 15.28
CA ALA A 432 -10.71 -7.83 15.19
C ALA A 432 -9.63 -8.78 15.72
N ASN A 433 -8.38 -8.53 15.38
CA ASN A 433 -7.20 -9.35 15.72
C ASN A 433 -6.58 -8.99 17.09
N GLY A 434 -7.38 -8.46 18.03
CA GLY A 434 -6.94 -8.21 19.41
C GLY A 434 -5.89 -7.10 19.56
N GLY A 435 -5.78 -6.22 18.58
CA GLY A 435 -4.87 -5.06 18.54
C GLY A 435 -3.66 -5.24 17.63
N GLU A 436 -3.37 -6.45 17.16
CA GLU A 436 -2.28 -6.74 16.24
C GLU A 436 -2.68 -6.44 14.79
N LEU A 437 -1.89 -5.61 14.12
CA LEU A 437 -2.04 -5.32 12.70
C LEU A 437 -1.18 -6.27 11.88
N MET A 438 -1.81 -7.00 10.97
CA MET A 438 -1.13 -7.75 9.92
C MET A 438 -0.95 -6.86 8.68
N GLU A 439 0.21 -6.93 8.02
CA GLU A 439 0.48 -6.17 6.80
C GLU A 439 -0.39 -6.69 5.64
N PRO A 440 -1.27 -5.84 5.04
CA PRO A 440 -2.08 -6.28 3.91
C PRO A 440 -1.23 -6.69 2.70
N TYR A 441 -1.54 -7.85 2.11
CA TYR A 441 -0.88 -8.34 0.91
C TYR A 441 -1.86 -9.02 -0.06
N ILE A 442 -1.48 -9.05 -1.35
CA ILE A 442 -2.36 -9.52 -2.42
C ILE A 442 -1.80 -10.73 -3.19
N ILE A 443 -0.49 -10.97 -3.16
CA ILE A 443 0.13 -12.13 -3.82
C ILE A 443 0.38 -13.20 -2.76
N ASP A 444 -0.29 -14.36 -2.89
CA ASP A 444 -0.16 -15.47 -1.95
C ASP A 444 1.05 -16.34 -2.29
N HIS A 445 1.16 -16.80 -3.54
CA HIS A 445 2.30 -17.61 -3.98
C HIS A 445 2.51 -17.55 -5.49
N SER A 446 3.67 -18.03 -5.94
CA SER A 446 3.96 -18.27 -7.36
C SER A 446 4.15 -19.75 -7.64
N MET A 447 3.74 -20.18 -8.82
CA MET A 447 3.85 -21.57 -9.31
C MET A 447 4.49 -21.58 -10.71
N ASN A 448 5.26 -22.64 -11.01
CA ASN A 448 5.75 -22.85 -12.37
C ASN A 448 4.62 -23.40 -13.30
N ASN A 449 4.94 -23.56 -14.57
CA ASN A 449 4.01 -24.13 -15.58
C ASN A 449 3.53 -25.56 -15.29
N GLN A 450 4.19 -26.27 -14.37
CA GLN A 450 3.81 -27.60 -13.89
C GLN A 450 3.01 -27.56 -12.57
N GLN A 451 2.56 -26.35 -12.16
CA GLN A 451 1.83 -26.09 -10.92
C GLN A 451 2.62 -26.47 -9.64
N GLN A 452 3.93 -26.44 -9.70
CA GLN A 452 4.79 -26.62 -8.54
C GLN A 452 5.04 -25.27 -7.88
N LEU A 453 4.94 -25.24 -6.55
CA LEU A 453 5.21 -24.04 -5.75
C LEU A 453 6.66 -23.57 -5.97
N VAL A 454 6.81 -22.32 -6.38
CA VAL A 454 8.11 -21.66 -6.58
C VAL A 454 8.45 -20.78 -5.37
N LYS A 455 7.52 -19.95 -4.94
CA LYS A 455 7.68 -19.05 -3.79
C LYS A 455 6.34 -18.88 -3.07
N GLN A 456 6.35 -18.99 -1.74
CA GLN A 456 5.26 -18.61 -0.84
C GLN A 456 5.55 -17.22 -0.29
N TYR A 457 4.51 -16.37 -0.19
CA TYR A 457 4.56 -15.10 0.50
C TYR A 457 3.81 -15.26 1.82
N ASP A 458 4.56 -15.19 2.91
CA ASP A 458 4.01 -15.41 4.24
C ASP A 458 3.40 -14.12 4.81
N SER A 459 2.37 -14.29 5.64
CA SER A 459 1.80 -13.19 6.43
C SER A 459 2.88 -12.52 7.29
N GLN A 460 2.88 -11.18 7.31
CA GLN A 460 3.80 -10.39 8.11
C GLN A 460 2.99 -9.62 9.16
N SER A 461 3.46 -9.66 10.40
CA SER A 461 2.91 -8.81 11.46
C SER A 461 3.65 -7.48 11.47
N TYR A 462 2.91 -6.38 11.41
CA TYR A 462 3.45 -5.06 11.70
C TYR A 462 3.69 -4.87 13.20
N GLY A 463 2.84 -5.49 14.02
CA GLY A 463 2.84 -5.39 15.47
C GLY A 463 1.55 -4.84 16.04
N ASN A 464 1.53 -4.61 17.34
CA ASN A 464 0.34 -4.09 18.01
C ASN A 464 0.23 -2.57 17.82
N ILE A 465 -0.87 -2.11 17.23
CA ILE A 465 -1.27 -0.70 17.15
C ILE A 465 -2.29 -0.34 18.25
N LEU A 466 -2.83 -1.35 18.93
CA LEU A 466 -3.73 -1.26 20.08
C LEU A 466 -3.31 -2.29 21.13
N SER A 467 -3.55 -2.00 22.39
CA SER A 467 -3.52 -3.04 23.41
C SER A 467 -4.73 -3.96 23.30
N ALA A 468 -4.63 -5.19 23.80
CA ALA A 468 -5.74 -6.14 23.79
C ALA A 468 -6.97 -5.62 24.57
N SER A 469 -6.76 -4.82 25.64
CA SER A 469 -7.85 -4.20 26.39
C SER A 469 -8.56 -3.10 25.59
N GLU A 470 -7.83 -2.28 24.86
CA GLU A 470 -8.40 -1.25 23.96
C GLU A 470 -9.17 -1.89 22.81
N ALA A 471 -8.58 -2.93 22.18
CA ALA A 471 -9.26 -3.69 21.14
C ALA A 471 -10.59 -4.27 21.65
N SER A 472 -10.59 -4.89 22.85
CA SER A 472 -11.80 -5.46 23.46
C SER A 472 -12.86 -4.39 23.76
N ALA A 473 -12.47 -3.22 24.28
CA ALA A 473 -13.40 -2.12 24.54
C ALA A 473 -14.00 -1.57 23.22
N LEU A 474 -13.19 -1.41 22.18
CA LEU A 474 -13.68 -1.00 20.86
C LEU A 474 -14.60 -2.06 20.25
N GLN A 475 -14.32 -3.36 20.44
CA GLN A 475 -15.21 -4.45 20.02
C GLN A 475 -16.57 -4.33 20.69
N GLU A 476 -16.64 -4.05 22.00
CA GLU A 476 -17.90 -3.85 22.72
C GLU A 476 -18.69 -2.67 22.12
N LEU A 477 -18.05 -1.52 21.91
CA LEU A 477 -18.68 -0.36 21.29
C LEU A 477 -19.18 -0.65 19.88
N MET A 478 -18.37 -1.31 19.04
CA MET A 478 -18.74 -1.67 17.67
C MET A 478 -19.84 -2.72 17.62
N ARG A 479 -19.91 -3.60 18.64
CA ARG A 479 -21.02 -4.56 18.78
C ARG A 479 -22.31 -3.85 19.11
N ALA A 480 -22.32 -2.87 19.99
CA ALA A 480 -23.48 -2.07 20.36
C ALA A 480 -24.12 -1.37 19.14
N VAL A 481 -23.30 -0.89 18.18
CA VAL A 481 -23.81 -0.34 16.91
C VAL A 481 -24.72 -1.31 16.18
N VAL A 482 -24.39 -2.61 16.24
CA VAL A 482 -25.13 -3.68 15.54
C VAL A 482 -26.28 -4.23 16.37
N THR A 483 -26.18 -4.24 17.70
CA THR A 483 -27.24 -4.77 18.57
C THR A 483 -28.39 -3.78 18.80
N GLU A 484 -28.07 -2.50 18.95
CA GLU A 484 -29.03 -1.49 19.37
C GLU A 484 -28.89 -0.12 18.67
N GLY A 485 -27.84 0.03 17.82
CA GLY A 485 -27.51 1.30 17.17
C GLY A 485 -27.88 1.35 15.68
N THR A 486 -27.07 2.13 14.95
CA THR A 486 -27.29 2.46 13.53
C THR A 486 -27.06 1.30 12.56
N GLY A 487 -26.53 0.16 13.01
CA GLY A 487 -26.16 -1.01 12.21
C GLY A 487 -27.03 -2.24 12.45
N THR A 488 -28.22 -2.13 13.04
CA THR A 488 -29.07 -3.29 13.44
C THR A 488 -29.46 -4.22 12.30
N SER A 489 -29.47 -3.74 11.06
CA SER A 489 -29.73 -4.59 9.88
C SER A 489 -28.61 -5.59 9.56
N LEU A 490 -27.43 -5.48 10.23
CA LEU A 490 -26.31 -6.41 10.10
C LEU A 490 -26.42 -7.65 10.97
N GLN A 491 -27.41 -7.72 11.89
CA GLN A 491 -27.59 -8.89 12.74
C GLN A 491 -27.78 -10.17 11.91
N SER A 492 -27.16 -11.26 12.37
CA SER A 492 -27.18 -12.57 11.73
C SER A 492 -27.12 -13.66 12.78
N ASP A 493 -27.74 -14.82 12.50
CA ASP A 493 -27.65 -16.02 13.33
C ASP A 493 -26.42 -16.89 12.99
N ARG A 494 -25.74 -16.59 11.87
CA ARG A 494 -24.58 -17.36 11.37
C ARG A 494 -23.25 -16.82 11.84
N TYR A 495 -23.16 -15.52 12.05
CA TYR A 495 -21.92 -14.80 12.39
C TYR A 495 -22.25 -13.58 13.25
N THR A 496 -21.27 -13.13 14.02
CA THR A 496 -21.35 -11.92 14.84
C THR A 496 -20.67 -10.75 14.12
N VAL A 497 -21.38 -9.63 14.01
CA VAL A 497 -20.86 -8.42 13.34
C VAL A 497 -20.54 -7.34 14.36
N TYR A 498 -19.44 -6.65 14.12
CA TYR A 498 -18.93 -5.48 14.83
C TYR A 498 -18.69 -4.37 13.80
N GLY A 499 -19.16 -3.17 14.01
CA GLY A 499 -18.94 -2.15 12.98
C GLY A 499 -19.32 -0.75 13.38
N LYS A 500 -19.03 0.19 12.49
CA LYS A 500 -19.43 1.59 12.60
C LYS A 500 -19.93 2.09 11.25
N THR A 501 -21.14 2.64 11.23
CA THR A 501 -21.68 3.34 10.08
C THR A 501 -21.16 4.75 10.01
N GLY A 502 -21.02 5.29 8.82
CA GLY A 502 -20.60 6.66 8.58
C GLY A 502 -21.44 7.34 7.51
N THR A 503 -21.59 8.62 7.67
CA THR A 503 -22.14 9.55 6.67
C THR A 503 -21.21 10.76 6.70
N ALA A 504 -20.55 11.04 5.60
CA ALA A 504 -19.55 12.09 5.53
C ALA A 504 -19.98 13.18 4.54
N GLU A 505 -20.10 14.41 5.02
CA GLU A 505 -20.33 15.59 4.19
C GLU A 505 -19.03 15.93 3.46
N TYR A 506 -19.09 16.18 2.14
CA TYR A 506 -17.94 16.56 1.32
C TYR A 506 -18.21 17.81 0.47
N THR A 507 -19.43 18.33 0.52
CA THR A 507 -19.84 19.57 -0.12
C THR A 507 -20.67 20.40 0.85
N SER A 508 -20.91 21.67 0.51
CA SER A 508 -21.83 22.53 1.25
C SER A 508 -23.31 22.10 1.15
N ASP A 509 -23.62 21.22 0.23
CA ASP A 509 -24.94 20.57 0.09
C ASP A 509 -25.00 19.36 1.02
N LYS A 510 -25.70 19.52 2.14
CA LYS A 510 -25.81 18.49 3.18
C LYS A 510 -26.57 17.23 2.75
N ASP A 511 -27.28 17.29 1.64
CA ASP A 511 -27.95 16.11 1.05
C ASP A 511 -26.99 15.26 0.22
N ASN A 512 -25.79 15.77 -0.06
CA ASN A 512 -24.77 15.08 -0.85
C ASN A 512 -23.63 14.58 0.04
N THR A 513 -23.79 13.36 0.55
CA THR A 513 -22.88 12.76 1.52
C THR A 513 -22.34 11.43 1.03
N HIS A 514 -21.11 11.09 1.44
CA HIS A 514 -20.56 9.74 1.24
C HIS A 514 -21.15 8.75 2.24
N SER A 515 -21.52 7.58 1.73
CA SER A 515 -22.01 6.45 2.52
C SER A 515 -20.83 5.58 2.96
N TRP A 516 -20.60 5.45 4.27
CA TRP A 516 -19.52 4.66 4.84
C TRP A 516 -20.03 3.51 5.72
N PHE A 517 -19.30 2.41 5.68
CA PHE A 517 -19.32 1.36 6.70
C PHE A 517 -17.90 0.81 6.87
N VAL A 518 -17.49 0.63 8.12
CA VAL A 518 -16.27 -0.11 8.48
C VAL A 518 -16.60 -1.08 9.61
N GLY A 519 -16.07 -2.29 9.53
CA GLY A 519 -16.36 -3.30 10.55
C GLY A 519 -15.84 -4.67 10.15
N TYR A 520 -16.10 -5.63 11.00
CA TYR A 520 -15.72 -7.02 10.77
C TYR A 520 -16.81 -7.97 11.25
N ALA A 521 -16.71 -9.20 10.80
CA ALA A 521 -17.58 -10.28 11.26
C ALA A 521 -16.75 -11.52 11.56
N THR A 522 -17.21 -12.30 12.56
CA THR A 522 -16.60 -13.57 12.97
C THR A 522 -17.66 -14.63 13.17
N ASP A 523 -17.38 -15.87 12.80
CA ASP A 523 -18.25 -17.01 13.06
C ASP A 523 -17.80 -17.84 14.28
N ALA A 524 -18.55 -18.86 14.61
CA ALA A 524 -18.26 -19.74 15.75
C ALA A 524 -16.96 -20.58 15.57
N SER A 525 -16.43 -20.69 14.35
CA SER A 525 -15.17 -21.37 14.07
C SER A 525 -13.94 -20.46 14.24
N GLY A 526 -14.15 -19.15 14.42
CA GLY A 526 -13.10 -18.14 14.44
C GLY A 526 -12.68 -17.66 13.05
N LYS A 527 -13.46 -17.96 12.00
CA LYS A 527 -13.25 -17.41 10.67
C LYS A 527 -13.68 -15.94 10.68
N GLU A 528 -12.87 -15.04 10.15
CA GLU A 528 -13.07 -13.60 10.25
C GLU A 528 -12.85 -12.86 8.94
N ILE A 529 -13.60 -11.77 8.76
CA ILE A 529 -13.43 -10.83 7.65
C ILE A 529 -13.66 -9.40 8.12
N ALA A 530 -12.72 -8.50 7.83
CA ALA A 530 -12.84 -7.06 8.02
C ALA A 530 -13.19 -6.40 6.68
N VAL A 531 -14.11 -5.43 6.70
CA VAL A 531 -14.61 -4.77 5.49
C VAL A 531 -14.68 -3.26 5.71
N ALA A 532 -14.20 -2.49 4.73
CA ALA A 532 -14.44 -1.06 4.59
C ALA A 532 -15.15 -0.79 3.27
N VAL A 533 -16.25 -0.07 3.32
CA VAL A 533 -17.07 0.33 2.16
C VAL A 533 -17.23 1.84 2.17
N ILE A 534 -16.93 2.46 1.03
CA ILE A 534 -17.33 3.85 0.74
C ILE A 534 -18.07 3.90 -0.59
N MET A 535 -19.17 4.64 -0.63
CA MET A 535 -19.93 4.94 -1.84
C MET A 535 -20.13 6.45 -1.92
N GLU A 536 -19.56 7.08 -2.96
CA GLU A 536 -19.54 8.54 -3.12
C GLU A 536 -20.94 9.06 -3.43
N GLY A 537 -21.36 10.11 -2.72
CA GLY A 537 -22.64 10.76 -2.95
C GLY A 537 -23.88 9.87 -2.74
N ALA A 538 -23.71 8.71 -2.07
CA ALA A 538 -24.77 7.73 -1.90
C ALA A 538 -25.69 8.01 -0.68
N GLY A 539 -25.41 9.05 0.10
CA GLY A 539 -26.23 9.38 1.27
C GLY A 539 -25.85 8.60 2.53
N TYR A 540 -26.82 8.15 3.28
CA TYR A 540 -26.61 7.52 4.59
C TYR A 540 -25.93 6.16 4.50
N GLY A 541 -24.92 5.93 5.37
CA GLY A 541 -24.19 4.65 5.48
C GLY A 541 -25.10 3.45 5.71
N SER A 542 -26.11 3.61 6.54
CA SER A 542 -27.10 2.55 6.84
C SER A 542 -27.94 2.13 5.62
N ARG A 543 -28.03 2.95 4.56
CA ARG A 543 -28.87 2.67 3.39
C ARG A 543 -28.12 2.02 2.23
N HIS A 544 -26.81 2.26 2.10
CA HIS A 544 -26.03 1.80 0.94
C HIS A 544 -24.82 0.96 1.37
N ALA A 545 -23.89 1.50 2.17
CA ALA A 545 -22.68 0.79 2.56
C ALA A 545 -22.97 -0.43 3.47
N VAL A 546 -23.90 -0.30 4.42
CA VAL A 546 -24.30 -1.39 5.33
C VAL A 546 -24.92 -2.58 4.59
N PRO A 547 -25.89 -2.41 3.69
CA PRO A 547 -26.43 -3.53 2.90
C PRO A 547 -25.39 -4.23 2.04
N LEU A 548 -24.40 -3.50 1.51
CA LEU A 548 -23.32 -4.09 0.75
C LEU A 548 -22.39 -4.93 1.65
N ALA A 549 -21.96 -4.36 2.78
CA ALA A 549 -21.16 -5.11 3.75
C ALA A 549 -21.86 -6.39 4.23
N LYS A 550 -23.21 -6.33 4.48
CA LYS A 550 -23.98 -7.51 4.84
C LYS A 550 -23.94 -8.60 3.76
N LYS A 551 -24.09 -8.23 2.48
CA LYS A 551 -23.98 -9.20 1.38
C LYS A 551 -22.60 -9.85 1.34
N MET A 552 -21.53 -9.09 1.59
CA MET A 552 -20.17 -9.64 1.63
C MET A 552 -20.01 -10.62 2.79
N PHE A 553 -20.50 -10.29 3.98
CA PHE A 553 -20.48 -11.22 5.12
C PHE A 553 -21.32 -12.47 4.82
N ASP A 554 -22.50 -12.30 4.22
CA ASP A 554 -23.37 -13.42 3.85
C ASP A 554 -22.70 -14.39 2.87
N VAL A 555 -21.91 -13.89 1.91
CA VAL A 555 -21.15 -14.70 0.93
C VAL A 555 -19.93 -15.35 1.59
N TYR A 556 -19.23 -14.63 2.47
CA TYR A 556 -18.01 -15.14 3.10
C TYR A 556 -18.29 -16.31 4.07
N PHE A 557 -19.39 -16.28 4.79
CA PHE A 557 -19.80 -17.29 5.77
C PHE A 557 -20.82 -18.31 5.23
N GLN A 558 -20.86 -18.50 3.91
CA GLN A 558 -21.65 -19.57 3.27
C GLN A 558 -20.95 -20.97 3.43
#